data_c05e07848df3c3f8d81beff54a566b6f
#
_entry.id   c05e07848df3c3f8d81beff54a566b6f
#
_cell.length_a   1.000
_cell.length_b   1.000
_cell.length_c   1.000
_cell.angle_alpha   90.00
_cell.angle_beta   90.00
_cell.angle_gamma   90.00
#
_symmetry.space_group_name_H-M   'P 1'
#
loop_
_entity.id
_entity.type
_entity.pdbx_description
1 polymer ?
#
loop_
_entity_poly.entity_id
_entity_poly.type
_entity_poly.pdbx_seq_one_letter_code
_entity_poly.pdbx_strand_id
1 'polypeptide(L)'
;MKTIYNVKALCVVALLGTTATISAQEDTSKKQNLEREMTLEREYDPTVQDASKVNTLPVIKEPEVKKMPIDYANFTIAADPAKEISLLPSGNIMTDIQYNKRRGYFNFGGGTYLNLNGDLGYHILSTDKDQLNIWFSHRSTNGKVKYLQVDEKVKAKLNDNMGGLNFKHNFDKLALKMGVKYGYSGFNYYGLPIESLTPITSSNPTLPAADMETNQVAQTIKANVGVESKADAPVGYLLDLCYTNFSYKYGYSKEHDAPSEGTFNLDFGLSSGFGGNQRVGLNGNFQYFNYSLPSELKSPETKDPSTYFDNFAAATLNPYYKIEGDNWHVKLGVNAMFFSGEQKKFMASPNISADVEVADKTVLYLNANGKLQSNSMYDVNRINRYANPLERLTPSRNWLDGILGIKSGVAPGFWFDVFGGYKIVSNNYFFVPTLAYGDKDYFGSACGMMNEIDTKQLLVGANLKYSYQQLFEISLKGVYNNWTAEYSDKYSETDLAGKDATAWGMPEMEITAGVTVRPINNLSASLDYYLATGREARLGEKNVKMDNINELNLTGAYNINDTFGLYLKLNNVL
;
A
#
# COMPACT_ATOMS: atom_id res chain seq x y z
N MET A 1 -25.32 23.08 5.39
CA MET A 1 -23.93 23.20 4.89
C MET A 1 -22.88 22.58 5.81
N LYS A 2 -22.99 22.61 7.12
CA LYS A 2 -22.01 22.01 8.07
C LYS A 2 -22.04 20.46 8.17
N THR A 3 -23.13 19.80 7.81
CA THR A 3 -23.32 18.33 7.89
C THR A 3 -22.53 17.54 6.86
N ILE A 4 -22.20 18.18 5.78
CA ILE A 4 -21.45 17.60 4.66
C ILE A 4 -20.02 17.22 5.09
N TYR A 5 -19.49 17.88 6.12
CA TYR A 5 -18.10 17.75 6.53
C TYR A 5 -17.78 16.44 7.28
N ASN A 6 -18.73 15.88 8.03
CA ASN A 6 -18.45 14.65 8.79
C ASN A 6 -18.47 13.39 7.92
N VAL A 7 -19.38 13.36 6.95
CA VAL A 7 -19.40 12.31 5.92
C VAL A 7 -18.16 12.42 5.03
N LYS A 8 -17.75 13.66 4.71
CA LYS A 8 -16.51 13.97 4.02
C LYS A 8 -15.28 13.43 4.77
N ALA A 9 -15.22 13.64 6.09
CA ALA A 9 -14.10 13.16 6.91
C ALA A 9 -14.00 11.63 6.95
N LEU A 10 -15.13 10.93 6.99
CA LEU A 10 -15.15 9.46 6.97
C LEU A 10 -14.70 8.91 5.61
N CYS A 11 -15.19 9.49 4.54
CA CYS A 11 -14.78 9.11 3.17
C CYS A 11 -13.33 9.48 2.87
N VAL A 12 -12.82 10.57 3.46
CA VAL A 12 -11.42 11.01 3.32
C VAL A 12 -10.44 10.09 4.02
N VAL A 13 -10.77 9.60 5.22
CA VAL A 13 -9.95 8.59 5.90
C VAL A 13 -9.90 7.30 5.07
N ALA A 14 -11.00 6.97 4.40
CA ALA A 14 -11.07 5.85 3.48
C ALA A 14 -10.15 6.02 2.25
N LEU A 15 -10.03 7.23 1.75
CA LEU A 15 -9.33 7.54 0.50
C LEU A 15 -7.83 7.81 0.69
N LEU A 16 -7.43 8.32 1.83
CA LEU A 16 -6.01 8.42 2.18
C LEU A 16 -5.35 7.05 2.29
N GLY A 17 -6.12 6.02 2.66
CA GLY A 17 -5.68 4.63 2.58
C GLY A 17 -5.47 4.13 1.15
N THR A 18 -6.23 4.64 0.17
CA THR A 18 -6.14 4.19 -1.24
C THR A 18 -4.97 4.82 -1.99
N THR A 19 -4.66 6.09 -1.73
CA THR A 19 -3.53 6.76 -2.39
C THR A 19 -2.18 6.24 -1.91
N ALA A 20 -2.05 5.91 -0.62
CA ALA A 20 -0.84 5.30 -0.08
C ALA A 20 -0.62 3.86 -0.61
N THR A 21 -1.69 3.14 -0.93
CA THR A 21 -1.59 1.77 -1.45
C THR A 21 -1.36 1.72 -2.95
N ILE A 22 -1.83 2.69 -3.73
CA ILE A 22 -1.59 2.73 -5.18
C ILE A 22 -0.11 2.99 -5.48
N SER A 23 0.56 3.82 -4.68
CA SER A 23 2.02 4.04 -4.81
C SER A 23 2.87 2.89 -4.23
N ALA A 24 2.27 2.02 -3.39
CA ALA A 24 2.96 0.89 -2.76
C ALA A 24 2.76 -0.43 -3.51
N GLN A 25 1.92 -0.46 -4.54
CA GLN A 25 1.52 -1.70 -5.20
C GLN A 25 2.26 -1.99 -6.51
N GLU A 26 3.10 -1.09 -6.97
CA GLU A 26 4.07 -1.40 -8.03
C GLU A 26 5.28 -2.09 -7.42
N ASP A 27 5.30 -3.34 -7.48
CA ASP A 27 6.44 -4.25 -7.30
C ASP A 27 6.40 -5.21 -6.11
N THR A 28 5.35 -5.98 -6.02
CA THR A 28 5.38 -7.14 -5.14
C THR A 28 6.07 -8.37 -5.75
N SER A 29 6.64 -8.26 -6.93
CA SER A 29 7.39 -9.38 -7.54
C SER A 29 8.87 -9.42 -7.17
N LYS A 30 9.39 -8.45 -6.42
CA LYS A 30 10.77 -8.47 -5.96
C LYS A 30 10.85 -8.65 -4.45
N LYS A 31 11.21 -9.87 -4.07
CA LYS A 31 11.81 -10.23 -2.77
C LYS A 31 11.21 -9.43 -1.60
N GLN A 32 10.07 -9.85 -1.13
CA GLN A 32 9.68 -9.49 0.23
C GLN A 32 10.66 -10.16 1.20
N ASN A 33 11.80 -9.55 1.38
CA ASN A 33 12.64 -9.86 2.52
C ASN A 33 11.95 -9.31 3.76
N LEU A 34 11.97 -10.05 4.82
CA LEU A 34 11.64 -9.63 6.18
C LEU A 34 12.24 -8.29 6.59
N GLU A 35 13.36 -7.92 6.01
CA GLU A 35 14.01 -6.62 6.15
C GLU A 35 13.12 -5.43 5.80
N ARG A 36 12.05 -5.63 5.05
CA ARG A 36 11.13 -4.55 4.67
C ARG A 36 10.23 -4.09 5.80
N GLU A 37 9.90 -4.96 6.72
CA GLU A 37 9.15 -4.60 7.93
C GLU A 37 10.03 -3.83 8.93
N MET A 38 11.34 -4.03 8.82
CA MET A 38 12.35 -3.28 9.57
C MET A 38 12.58 -1.86 9.04
N THR A 39 12.11 -1.54 7.85
CA THR A 39 12.29 -0.22 7.22
C THR A 39 11.52 0.90 7.91
N LEU A 40 10.52 0.60 8.71
CA LEU A 40 9.86 1.60 9.56
C LEU A 40 10.78 2.18 10.63
N GLU A 41 11.83 1.45 10.97
CA GLU A 41 12.86 1.94 11.89
C GLU A 41 13.94 2.76 11.23
N ARG A 42 14.00 2.73 9.91
CA ARG A 42 14.94 3.58 9.19
C ARG A 42 14.66 5.07 9.34
N GLU A 43 13.48 5.46 9.68
CA GLU A 43 13.24 6.85 10.06
C GLU A 43 14.06 7.27 11.27
N TYR A 44 14.55 6.26 12.00
CA TYR A 44 15.18 6.48 13.26
C TYR A 44 16.69 6.50 13.23
N ASP A 45 17.32 5.79 12.29
CA ASP A 45 18.77 5.54 12.33
C ASP A 45 19.56 5.96 11.07
N PRO A 46 19.13 6.87 10.24
CA PRO A 46 20.00 7.34 9.16
C PRO A 46 21.19 8.14 9.67
N THR A 47 21.10 8.63 10.89
CA THR A 47 22.14 9.50 11.46
C THR A 47 23.25 8.75 12.15
N VAL A 48 22.95 7.59 12.69
CA VAL A 48 23.90 6.85 13.50
C VAL A 48 24.93 6.12 12.65
N GLN A 49 24.50 5.58 11.52
CA GLN A 49 25.40 4.78 10.71
C GLN A 49 26.49 5.57 10.03
N ASP A 50 26.17 6.79 9.65
CA ASP A 50 27.10 7.58 8.86
C ASP A 50 28.17 8.26 9.70
N ALA A 51 27.80 8.72 10.86
CA ALA A 51 28.75 9.39 11.74
C ALA A 51 29.81 8.47 12.32
N SER A 52 29.44 7.24 12.65
CA SER A 52 30.39 6.29 13.21
C SER A 52 31.35 5.73 12.17
N LYS A 53 30.96 5.70 10.89
CA LYS A 53 31.79 5.18 9.81
C LYS A 53 32.81 6.16 9.30
N VAL A 54 32.49 7.45 9.34
CA VAL A 54 33.37 8.48 8.78
C VAL A 54 34.46 8.90 9.78
N ASN A 55 34.16 8.82 11.06
CA ASN A 55 35.07 9.34 12.09
C ASN A 55 36.03 8.30 12.67
N THR A 56 35.83 7.06 12.47
CA THR A 56 36.82 6.03 12.71
C THR A 56 37.58 5.73 11.42
N LEU A 57 38.41 6.65 11.01
CA LEU A 57 39.50 6.31 10.12
C LEU A 57 40.28 5.18 10.81
N PRO A 58 40.24 3.95 10.28
CA PRO A 58 41.14 2.94 10.79
C PRO A 58 42.56 3.48 10.62
N VAL A 59 43.38 3.34 11.62
CA VAL A 59 44.81 3.50 11.45
C VAL A 59 45.21 2.43 10.46
N ILE A 60 45.31 2.81 9.20
CA ILE A 60 45.74 1.93 8.12
C ILE A 60 47.23 1.70 8.39
N LYS A 61 47.54 0.57 8.98
CA LYS A 61 48.86 -0.02 8.77
C LYS A 61 48.90 -0.37 7.29
N GLU A 62 49.69 0.35 6.53
CA GLU A 62 49.90 0.05 5.13
C GLU A 62 50.34 -1.42 5.02
N PRO A 63 49.56 -2.32 4.42
CA PRO A 63 50.09 -3.60 4.03
C PRO A 63 51.07 -3.36 2.90
N GLU A 64 52.24 -3.94 2.96
CA GLU A 64 53.17 -4.02 1.86
C GLU A 64 52.55 -4.89 0.73
N VAL A 65 51.65 -4.30 -0.04
CA VAL A 65 51.05 -4.95 -1.18
C VAL A 65 51.71 -4.39 -2.44
N LYS A 66 52.30 -5.26 -3.26
CA LYS A 66 52.72 -4.93 -4.59
C LYS A 66 51.59 -4.22 -5.33
N LYS A 67 51.80 -2.97 -5.71
CA LYS A 67 50.85 -2.20 -6.50
C LYS A 67 50.64 -2.89 -7.83
N MET A 68 49.53 -3.59 -7.98
CA MET A 68 49.00 -3.95 -9.27
C MET A 68 48.38 -2.70 -9.88
N PRO A 69 48.59 -2.45 -11.19
CA PRO A 69 47.91 -1.35 -11.87
C PRO A 69 46.41 -1.61 -11.76
N ILE A 70 45.71 -0.76 -11.06
CA ILE A 70 44.24 -0.79 -10.99
C ILE A 70 43.78 -0.04 -12.25
N ASP A 71 43.14 -0.75 -13.15
CA ASP A 71 42.44 -0.13 -14.27
C ASP A 71 41.14 0.49 -13.73
N TYR A 72 41.15 1.79 -13.55
CA TYR A 72 40.01 2.55 -13.07
C TYR A 72 38.86 2.62 -14.10
N ALA A 73 39.11 2.23 -15.35
CA ALA A 73 38.07 2.22 -16.37
C ALA A 73 36.97 1.15 -16.12
N ASN A 74 37.28 0.12 -15.33
CA ASN A 74 36.32 -0.94 -15.02
C ASN A 74 35.47 -0.68 -13.75
N PHE A 75 35.67 0.43 -13.06
CA PHE A 75 34.89 0.78 -11.86
C PHE A 75 33.76 1.78 -12.12
N THR A 76 33.54 2.18 -13.34
CA THR A 76 32.30 2.82 -13.74
C THR A 76 31.23 1.75 -13.98
N ILE A 77 30.80 1.06 -12.92
CA ILE A 77 29.48 0.46 -12.96
C ILE A 77 28.53 1.66 -13.03
N ALA A 78 27.98 1.91 -14.22
CA ALA A 78 26.91 2.87 -14.38
C ALA A 78 25.86 2.51 -13.32
N ALA A 79 25.60 3.43 -12.39
CA ALA A 79 24.53 3.24 -11.44
C ALA A 79 23.28 2.94 -12.27
N ASP A 80 22.71 1.76 -12.11
CA ASP A 80 21.54 1.34 -12.87
C ASP A 80 20.35 2.24 -12.48
N PRO A 81 20.01 3.25 -13.28
CA PRO A 81 18.99 4.23 -12.91
C PRO A 81 17.57 3.68 -13.06
N ALA A 82 17.43 2.46 -13.59
CA ALA A 82 16.15 1.78 -13.73
C ALA A 82 15.67 1.11 -12.45
N LYS A 83 16.58 0.85 -11.54
CA LYS A 83 16.17 0.33 -10.23
C LYS A 83 15.64 1.48 -9.41
N GLU A 84 14.43 1.30 -8.93
CA GLU A 84 13.67 2.20 -8.06
C GLU A 84 14.53 3.29 -7.43
N ILE A 85 14.00 4.51 -7.40
CA ILE A 85 14.61 5.58 -6.64
C ILE A 85 14.43 5.26 -5.14
N SER A 86 14.96 4.13 -4.75
CA SER A 86 15.45 3.98 -3.40
C SER A 86 16.58 4.97 -3.28
N LEU A 87 16.63 5.70 -2.18
CA LEU A 87 17.79 6.49 -1.76
C LEU A 87 19.04 5.87 -2.33
N LEU A 88 19.78 6.62 -3.18
CA LEU A 88 21.08 6.19 -3.65
C LEU A 88 21.80 5.65 -2.43
N PRO A 89 22.12 4.37 -2.36
CA PRO A 89 22.94 3.91 -1.26
C PRO A 89 24.20 4.76 -1.33
N SER A 90 24.47 5.49 -0.27
CA SER A 90 25.73 6.20 -0.09
C SER A 90 26.81 5.21 -0.47
N GLY A 91 27.58 5.52 -1.49
CA GLY A 91 28.41 4.64 -2.29
C GLY A 91 28.77 3.35 -1.59
N ASN A 92 28.51 2.21 -2.22
CA ASN A 92 28.86 0.90 -1.70
C ASN A 92 30.37 0.80 -1.49
N ILE A 93 30.86 1.41 -0.42
CA ILE A 93 32.05 0.88 0.20
C ILE A 93 31.56 -0.46 0.76
N MET A 94 31.99 -1.57 0.18
CA MET A 94 31.92 -2.88 0.83
C MET A 94 32.84 -2.81 2.05
N THR A 95 32.44 -2.06 3.05
CA THR A 95 32.91 -2.33 4.40
C THR A 95 32.31 -3.67 4.75
N ASP A 96 33.10 -4.58 5.25
CA ASP A 96 32.60 -5.76 5.96
C ASP A 96 31.37 -5.34 6.72
N ILE A 97 30.20 -5.83 6.31
CA ILE A 97 28.97 -5.55 7.02
C ILE A 97 29.19 -6.16 8.39
N GLN A 98 29.66 -5.35 9.31
CA GLN A 98 29.69 -5.78 10.71
C GLN A 98 28.23 -5.99 11.06
N TYR A 99 27.83 -7.25 11.06
CA TYR A 99 26.52 -7.64 11.54
C TYR A 99 26.27 -6.91 12.85
N ASN A 100 25.29 -6.04 12.84
CA ASN A 100 24.92 -5.31 14.04
C ASN A 100 24.67 -6.38 15.12
N LYS A 101 25.46 -6.38 16.17
CA LYS A 101 25.37 -7.37 17.28
C LYS A 101 24.01 -7.32 17.97
N ARG A 102 23.20 -6.29 17.65
CA ARG A 102 21.86 -6.09 18.18
C ARG A 102 20.90 -6.98 17.44
N ARG A 103 20.21 -7.83 18.20
CA ARG A 103 19.27 -8.81 17.65
C ARG A 103 17.83 -8.32 17.63
N GLY A 104 17.54 -7.16 18.16
CA GLY A 104 16.17 -6.69 18.23
C GLY A 104 16.05 -5.22 18.55
N TYR A 105 14.83 -4.75 18.47
CA TYR A 105 14.44 -3.38 18.75
C TYR A 105 13.10 -3.34 19.49
N PHE A 106 12.89 -2.27 20.18
CA PHE A 106 11.64 -1.91 20.81
C PHE A 106 11.40 -0.42 20.62
N ASN A 107 10.25 -0.07 20.07
CA ASN A 107 9.78 1.29 19.91
C ASN A 107 8.46 1.45 20.66
N PHE A 108 8.32 2.52 21.44
CA PHE A 108 7.10 2.83 22.16
C PHE A 108 6.83 4.33 22.13
N GLY A 109 5.57 4.68 21.84
CA GLY A 109 5.10 6.06 21.86
C GLY A 109 3.72 6.18 22.45
N GLY A 110 3.49 7.27 23.16
CA GLY A 110 2.18 7.65 23.69
C GLY A 110 1.80 9.06 23.26
N GLY A 111 0.53 9.31 23.03
CA GLY A 111 0.07 10.61 22.53
C GLY A 111 -1.33 10.99 22.99
N THR A 112 -1.81 12.11 22.46
CA THR A 112 -3.17 12.60 22.65
C THR A 112 -4.22 11.57 22.25
N TYR A 113 -5.43 11.70 22.75
CA TYR A 113 -6.55 10.74 22.52
C TYR A 113 -6.22 9.30 22.95
N LEU A 114 -5.42 9.12 23.98
CA LEU A 114 -4.92 7.82 24.43
C LEU A 114 -4.28 7.03 23.27
N ASN A 115 -3.56 7.72 22.41
CA ASN A 115 -2.82 7.06 21.35
C ASN A 115 -1.62 6.33 21.94
N LEU A 116 -1.55 5.02 21.72
CA LEU A 116 -0.43 4.18 22.13
C LEU A 116 0.07 3.42 20.91
N ASN A 117 1.37 3.50 20.67
CA ASN A 117 2.05 2.80 19.59
C ASN A 117 3.20 2.00 20.16
N GLY A 118 3.35 0.76 19.74
CA GLY A 118 4.44 -0.10 20.17
C GLY A 118 4.86 -1.02 19.05
N ASP A 119 6.16 -1.13 18.82
CA ASP A 119 6.74 -2.06 17.87
C ASP A 119 7.88 -2.82 18.52
N LEU A 120 7.92 -4.11 18.30
CA LEU A 120 8.96 -5.02 18.77
C LEU A 120 9.39 -5.92 17.61
N GLY A 121 10.67 -6.08 17.43
CA GLY A 121 11.22 -7.07 16.53
C GLY A 121 12.45 -7.74 17.14
N TYR A 122 12.59 -9.03 16.92
CA TYR A 122 13.73 -9.77 17.45
C TYR A 122 14.15 -10.92 16.53
N HIS A 123 15.44 -11.01 16.23
CA HIS A 123 16.06 -12.11 15.52
C HIS A 123 16.44 -13.22 16.51
N ILE A 124 15.63 -14.27 16.55
CA ILE A 124 15.88 -15.45 17.40
C ILE A 124 17.08 -16.22 16.84
N LEU A 125 17.08 -16.46 15.53
CA LEU A 125 18.20 -17.03 14.79
C LEU A 125 18.66 -16.03 13.72
N SER A 126 19.95 -15.82 13.63
CA SER A 126 20.58 -14.97 12.63
C SER A 126 21.92 -15.57 12.24
N THR A 127 21.87 -16.58 11.38
CA THR A 127 23.05 -17.24 10.80
C THR A 127 22.98 -17.12 9.28
N ASP A 128 24.04 -17.45 8.59
CA ASP A 128 24.06 -17.45 7.11
C ASP A 128 23.05 -18.45 6.52
N LYS A 129 22.74 -19.50 7.26
CA LYS A 129 21.80 -20.55 6.82
C LYS A 129 20.40 -20.35 7.36
N ASP A 130 20.26 -19.96 8.62
CA ASP A 130 18.99 -19.90 9.33
C ASP A 130 18.70 -18.50 9.83
N GLN A 131 17.52 -18.02 9.53
CA GLN A 131 16.98 -16.77 10.04
C GLN A 131 15.59 -17.04 10.63
N LEU A 132 15.40 -16.72 11.89
CA LEU A 132 14.10 -16.80 12.56
C LEU A 132 13.83 -15.49 13.26
N ASN A 133 12.75 -14.82 12.84
CA ASN A 133 12.37 -13.52 13.31
C ASN A 133 10.97 -13.57 13.92
N ILE A 134 10.81 -12.88 15.04
CA ILE A 134 9.52 -12.59 15.65
C ILE A 134 9.33 -11.09 15.71
N TRP A 135 8.10 -10.63 15.45
CA TRP A 135 7.76 -9.23 15.53
C TRP A 135 6.34 -9.03 16.05
N PHE A 136 6.11 -7.88 16.65
CA PHE A 136 4.81 -7.46 17.13
C PHE A 136 4.64 -5.96 16.94
N SER A 137 3.44 -5.53 16.57
CA SER A 137 3.06 -4.14 16.42
C SER A 137 1.72 -3.88 17.09
N HIS A 138 1.63 -2.80 17.84
CA HIS A 138 0.42 -2.31 18.48
C HIS A 138 0.16 -0.86 18.08
N ARG A 139 -1.07 -0.56 17.72
CA ARG A 139 -1.57 0.79 17.46
C ARG A 139 -2.94 0.93 18.09
N SER A 140 -3.12 1.90 18.98
CA SER A 140 -4.42 2.15 19.55
C SER A 140 -4.70 3.64 19.73
N THR A 141 -5.97 3.98 19.67
CA THR A 141 -6.48 5.29 20.04
C THR A 141 -7.87 5.16 20.65
N ASN A 142 -8.22 6.04 21.57
CA ASN A 142 -9.53 6.09 22.19
C ASN A 142 -9.89 7.55 22.45
N GLY A 143 -10.24 8.24 21.38
CA GLY A 143 -10.58 9.64 21.40
C GLY A 143 -12.06 9.91 21.22
N LYS A 144 -12.40 11.18 21.30
CA LYS A 144 -13.71 11.69 20.89
C LYS A 144 -13.50 12.69 19.76
N VAL A 145 -14.17 12.44 18.63
CA VAL A 145 -14.22 13.37 17.50
C VAL A 145 -15.55 14.10 17.51
N LYS A 146 -15.52 15.37 17.13
CA LYS A 146 -16.71 16.19 17.04
C LYS A 146 -17.31 16.05 15.63
N TYR A 147 -18.61 15.84 15.55
CA TYR A 147 -19.31 15.96 14.28
C TYR A 147 -19.31 17.42 13.82
N LEU A 148 -19.05 17.64 12.55
CA LEU A 148 -19.00 19.03 12.03
C LEU A 148 -20.36 19.71 12.00
N GLN A 149 -21.44 18.98 12.09
CA GLN A 149 -22.81 19.51 11.92
C GLN A 149 -23.61 19.59 13.19
N VAL A 150 -23.29 18.74 14.12
CA VAL A 150 -23.95 18.66 15.42
C VAL A 150 -22.90 18.92 16.47
N ASP A 151 -23.22 19.71 17.47
CA ASP A 151 -22.26 20.01 18.55
C ASP A 151 -22.11 18.84 19.53
N GLU A 152 -22.05 17.63 18.98
CA GLU A 152 -21.88 16.40 19.71
C GLU A 152 -20.56 15.71 19.37
N LYS A 153 -20.03 14.97 20.35
CA LYS A 153 -18.79 14.21 20.20
C LYS A 153 -19.09 12.71 20.23
N VAL A 154 -18.59 12.03 19.23
CA VAL A 154 -18.65 10.56 19.12
C VAL A 154 -17.30 9.95 19.49
N LYS A 155 -17.32 8.77 20.10
CA LYS A 155 -16.09 8.00 20.33
C LYS A 155 -15.57 7.43 19.02
N ALA A 156 -14.28 7.62 18.78
CA ALA A 156 -13.52 6.96 17.73
C ALA A 156 -12.47 6.08 18.41
N LYS A 157 -12.66 4.77 18.33
CA LYS A 157 -11.78 3.77 18.95
C LYS A 157 -11.05 2.99 17.88
N LEU A 158 -9.80 2.70 18.16
CA LEU A 158 -8.96 1.82 17.37
C LEU A 158 -8.06 1.01 18.29
N ASN A 159 -7.94 -0.27 18.02
CA ASN A 159 -7.01 -1.17 18.71
C ASN A 159 -6.51 -2.22 17.72
N ASP A 160 -5.42 -1.92 17.07
CA ASP A 160 -4.77 -2.81 16.11
C ASP A 160 -3.60 -3.51 16.78
N ASN A 161 -3.59 -4.81 16.70
CA ASN A 161 -2.51 -5.67 17.16
C ASN A 161 -2.12 -6.61 16.04
N MET A 162 -0.85 -6.69 15.74
CA MET A 162 -0.34 -7.55 14.68
C MET A 162 0.95 -8.19 15.14
N GLY A 163 1.09 -9.48 14.93
CA GLY A 163 2.32 -10.19 15.25
C GLY A 163 2.58 -11.31 14.26
N GLY A 164 3.83 -11.70 14.16
CA GLY A 164 4.21 -12.74 13.22
C GLY A 164 5.56 -13.35 13.54
N LEU A 165 5.76 -14.50 12.92
CA LEU A 165 6.99 -15.27 12.97
C LEU A 165 7.36 -15.62 11.54
N ASN A 166 8.63 -15.41 11.19
CA ASN A 166 9.14 -15.68 9.86
C ASN A 166 10.44 -16.49 9.98
N PHE A 167 10.50 -17.55 9.22
CA PHE A 167 11.65 -18.43 9.15
C PHE A 167 12.18 -18.52 7.72
N LYS A 168 13.49 -18.45 7.55
CA LYS A 168 14.18 -18.68 6.29
C LYS A 168 15.33 -19.64 6.52
N HIS A 169 15.41 -20.67 5.68
CA HIS A 169 16.56 -21.57 5.62
C HIS A 169 17.18 -21.55 4.22
N ASN A 170 18.47 -21.29 4.16
CA ASN A 170 19.24 -21.29 2.92
C ASN A 170 19.95 -22.63 2.74
N PHE A 171 19.38 -23.47 1.87
CA PHE A 171 20.09 -24.66 1.37
C PHE A 171 21.15 -24.27 0.33
N ASP A 172 21.91 -25.22 -0.13
CA ASP A 172 22.97 -24.95 -1.13
C ASP A 172 22.40 -24.46 -2.47
N LYS A 173 21.24 -24.94 -2.91
CA LYS A 173 20.64 -24.63 -4.22
C LYS A 173 19.33 -23.83 -4.15
N LEU A 174 18.69 -23.76 -2.99
CA LEU A 174 17.41 -23.08 -2.81
C LEU A 174 17.32 -22.43 -1.44
N ALA A 175 16.34 -21.55 -1.28
CA ALA A 175 15.93 -21.01 0.01
C ALA A 175 14.47 -21.41 0.30
N LEU A 176 14.23 -21.90 1.52
CA LEU A 176 12.90 -22.15 2.07
C LEU A 176 12.49 -20.96 2.93
N LYS A 177 11.26 -20.48 2.74
CA LYS A 177 10.66 -19.40 3.52
C LYS A 177 9.36 -19.88 4.12
N MET A 178 9.14 -19.60 5.39
CA MET A 178 7.87 -19.87 6.07
C MET A 178 7.49 -18.69 6.93
N GLY A 179 6.20 -18.40 6.99
CA GLY A 179 5.70 -17.30 7.80
C GLY A 179 4.32 -17.57 8.36
N VAL A 180 4.09 -17.07 9.58
CA VAL A 180 2.75 -17.02 10.18
C VAL A 180 2.54 -15.62 10.74
N LYS A 181 1.36 -15.06 10.48
CA LYS A 181 0.96 -13.74 10.94
C LYS A 181 -0.45 -13.80 11.50
N TYR A 182 -0.65 -13.14 12.62
CA TYR A 182 -1.96 -12.88 13.20
C TYR A 182 -2.20 -11.37 13.31
N GLY A 183 -3.38 -10.93 12.92
CA GLY A 183 -3.84 -9.55 13.03
C GLY A 183 -5.18 -9.49 13.75
N TYR A 184 -5.31 -8.54 14.66
CA TYR A 184 -6.53 -8.18 15.35
C TYR A 184 -6.74 -6.68 15.21
N SER A 185 -7.92 -6.27 14.74
CA SER A 185 -8.31 -4.87 14.60
C SER A 185 -9.67 -4.66 15.24
N GLY A 186 -9.69 -4.04 16.41
CA GLY A 186 -10.91 -3.62 17.10
C GLY A 186 -11.18 -2.14 16.86
N PHE A 187 -12.37 -1.80 16.38
CA PHE A 187 -12.75 -0.42 16.08
C PHE A 187 -14.26 -0.22 16.24
N ASN A 188 -14.74 0.99 16.06
CA ASN A 188 -16.18 1.26 15.98
C ASN A 188 -16.50 2.13 14.76
N TYR A 189 -17.64 1.86 14.15
CA TYR A 189 -18.21 2.76 13.15
C TYR A 189 -18.70 4.04 13.85
N TYR A 190 -18.46 5.20 13.24
CA TYR A 190 -18.81 6.49 13.82
C TYR A 190 -19.28 7.52 12.78
N GLY A 191 -19.64 7.07 11.57
CA GLY A 191 -20.25 7.92 10.55
C GLY A 191 -21.68 8.32 10.94
N LEU A 192 -22.20 9.35 10.29
CA LEU A 192 -23.61 9.73 10.35
C LEU A 192 -24.33 9.22 9.12
N PRO A 193 -25.50 8.57 9.23
CA PRO A 193 -26.33 8.21 8.08
C PRO A 193 -26.75 9.42 7.26
N ILE A 194 -26.88 9.24 5.96
CA ILE A 194 -27.28 10.33 5.04
C ILE A 194 -28.63 10.93 5.41
N GLU A 195 -29.58 10.15 5.88
CA GLU A 195 -30.90 10.63 6.30
C GLU A 195 -30.82 11.68 7.39
N SER A 196 -29.78 11.59 8.23
CA SER A 196 -29.50 12.64 9.22
C SER A 196 -29.00 13.95 8.59
N LEU A 197 -28.76 13.97 7.29
CA LEU A 197 -28.17 15.08 6.53
C LEU A 197 -29.19 15.85 5.67
N THR A 198 -30.39 15.32 5.48
CA THR A 198 -31.45 16.07 4.80
C THR A 198 -31.82 17.29 5.66
N PRO A 199 -32.01 18.47 5.08
CA PRO A 199 -32.45 19.62 5.84
C PRO A 199 -33.85 19.32 6.40
N ILE A 200 -33.86 18.81 7.58
CA ILE A 200 -35.07 18.51 8.33
C ILE A 200 -35.60 19.86 8.77
N THR A 201 -36.82 20.15 8.38
CA THR A 201 -37.63 21.22 8.95
C THR A 201 -37.99 20.99 10.41
N SER A 202 -37.55 19.86 11.01
CA SER A 202 -37.67 19.54 12.42
C SER A 202 -36.31 19.54 13.12
N SER A 203 -36.27 20.11 14.26
CA SER A 203 -35.14 20.65 15.00
C SER A 203 -34.14 19.66 15.61
N ASN A 204 -34.15 18.38 15.28
CA ASN A 204 -33.15 17.43 15.77
C ASN A 204 -32.80 16.38 14.72
N PRO A 205 -31.55 16.31 14.23
CA PRO A 205 -31.09 15.15 13.48
C PRO A 205 -31.19 13.93 14.41
N THR A 206 -31.83 12.87 13.94
CA THR A 206 -31.82 11.58 14.64
C THR A 206 -30.39 11.04 14.60
N LEU A 207 -29.67 11.25 15.68
CA LEU A 207 -28.42 10.54 15.91
C LEU A 207 -28.70 9.05 16.01
N PRO A 208 -27.75 8.18 15.61
CA PRO A 208 -27.85 6.76 15.92
C PRO A 208 -28.23 6.61 17.39
N ALA A 209 -29.24 5.80 17.67
CA ALA A 209 -29.71 5.62 19.04
C ALA A 209 -28.50 5.37 19.95
N ALA A 210 -28.49 5.99 21.13
CA ALA A 210 -27.37 5.89 22.07
C ALA A 210 -27.01 4.43 22.43
N ASP A 211 -27.95 3.51 22.22
CA ASP A 211 -27.84 2.08 22.47
C ASP A 211 -27.35 1.28 21.26
N MET A 212 -27.11 1.94 20.12
CA MET A 212 -26.60 1.26 18.92
C MET A 212 -25.14 0.89 19.12
N GLU A 213 -24.86 -0.40 19.17
CA GLU A 213 -23.50 -0.86 19.29
C GLU A 213 -22.81 -0.87 17.92
N THR A 214 -21.88 0.04 17.75
CA THR A 214 -21.13 0.24 16.49
C THR A 214 -19.76 -0.43 16.51
N ASN A 215 -19.44 -1.20 17.57
CA ASN A 215 -18.13 -1.86 17.68
C ASN A 215 -18.01 -3.00 16.68
N GLN A 216 -16.84 -3.12 16.07
CA GLN A 216 -16.46 -4.19 15.17
C GLN A 216 -15.08 -4.74 15.52
N VAL A 217 -14.86 -6.00 15.18
CA VAL A 217 -13.55 -6.65 15.26
C VAL A 217 -13.30 -7.37 13.94
N ALA A 218 -12.17 -7.07 13.32
CA ALA A 218 -11.64 -7.82 12.19
C ALA A 218 -10.42 -8.62 12.62
N GLN A 219 -10.33 -9.87 12.19
CA GLN A 219 -9.22 -10.78 12.51
C GLN A 219 -8.64 -11.34 11.22
N THR A 220 -7.32 -11.52 11.21
CA THR A 220 -6.60 -12.08 10.08
C THR A 220 -5.62 -13.13 10.57
N ILE A 221 -5.65 -14.31 9.97
CA ILE A 221 -4.61 -15.31 10.11
C ILE A 221 -4.01 -15.52 8.73
N LYS A 222 -2.70 -15.43 8.62
CA LYS A 222 -1.99 -15.68 7.37
C LYS A 222 -0.84 -16.64 7.61
N ALA A 223 -0.75 -17.67 6.79
CA ALA A 223 0.36 -18.62 6.80
C ALA A 223 0.88 -18.79 5.38
N ASN A 224 2.18 -18.79 5.21
CA ASN A 224 2.81 -19.02 3.92
C ASN A 224 4.02 -19.94 4.02
N VAL A 225 4.27 -20.65 2.92
CA VAL A 225 5.47 -21.44 2.70
C VAL A 225 5.92 -21.24 1.25
N GLY A 226 7.20 -20.94 1.08
CA GLY A 226 7.75 -20.66 -0.25
C GLY A 226 9.13 -21.27 -0.42
N VAL A 227 9.46 -21.59 -1.65
CA VAL A 227 10.79 -22.01 -2.07
C VAL A 227 11.24 -21.17 -3.26
N GLU A 228 12.49 -20.74 -3.25
CA GLU A 228 13.09 -20.03 -4.36
C GLU A 228 14.48 -20.57 -4.68
N SER A 229 14.83 -20.58 -5.96
CA SER A 229 16.18 -20.89 -6.41
C SER A 229 17.15 -19.80 -5.98
N LYS A 230 18.41 -20.14 -5.86
CA LYS A 230 19.47 -19.13 -5.73
C LYS A 230 19.68 -18.39 -7.05
N ALA A 231 20.25 -17.18 -6.96
CA ALA A 231 20.45 -16.29 -8.10
C ALA A 231 21.38 -16.87 -9.18
N ASP A 232 22.28 -17.76 -8.82
CA ASP A 232 23.24 -18.44 -9.69
C ASP A 232 22.70 -19.72 -10.35
N ALA A 233 21.45 -20.08 -10.05
CA ALA A 233 20.82 -21.25 -10.64
C ALA A 233 20.60 -21.05 -12.16
N PRO A 234 20.92 -22.04 -13.00
CA PRO A 234 20.72 -21.96 -14.45
C PRO A 234 19.24 -21.77 -14.82
N VAL A 235 18.34 -22.29 -14.00
CA VAL A 235 16.91 -22.07 -14.07
C VAL A 235 16.46 -21.46 -12.75
N GLY A 236 15.99 -20.22 -12.82
CA GLY A 236 15.35 -19.56 -11.69
C GLY A 236 13.94 -20.08 -11.50
N TYR A 237 13.58 -20.46 -10.28
CA TYR A 237 12.23 -20.86 -9.92
C TYR A 237 11.81 -20.25 -8.59
N LEU A 238 10.52 -20.01 -8.48
CA LEU A 238 9.81 -19.55 -7.28
C LEU A 238 8.52 -20.35 -7.15
N LEU A 239 8.21 -20.78 -5.96
CA LEU A 239 6.90 -21.29 -5.58
C LEU A 239 6.57 -20.74 -4.20
N ASP A 240 5.47 -20.01 -4.05
CA ASP A 240 4.98 -19.50 -2.77
C ASP A 240 3.50 -19.84 -2.61
N LEU A 241 3.19 -20.46 -1.51
CA LEU A 241 1.86 -20.92 -1.14
C LEU A 241 1.44 -20.16 0.10
N CYS A 242 0.32 -19.46 0.02
CA CYS A 242 -0.18 -18.63 1.09
C CYS A 242 -1.66 -18.89 1.33
N TYR A 243 -2.02 -19.12 2.58
CA TYR A 243 -3.40 -19.13 3.03
C TYR A 243 -3.67 -17.93 3.94
N THR A 244 -4.75 -17.21 3.66
CA THR A 244 -5.24 -16.10 4.49
C THR A 244 -6.68 -16.40 4.90
N ASN A 245 -6.95 -16.36 6.19
CA ASN A 245 -8.30 -16.34 6.73
C ASN A 245 -8.57 -14.95 7.31
N PHE A 246 -9.61 -14.31 6.85
CA PHE A 246 -10.08 -13.03 7.32
C PHE A 246 -11.51 -13.15 7.80
N SER A 247 -11.83 -12.58 8.96
CA SER A 247 -13.18 -12.66 9.51
C SER A 247 -13.53 -11.40 10.29
N TYR A 248 -14.80 -10.99 10.19
CA TYR A 248 -15.39 -10.07 11.13
C TYR A 248 -15.98 -10.83 12.32
N LYS A 249 -16.10 -10.19 13.47
CA LYS A 249 -16.69 -10.80 14.67
C LYS A 249 -18.19 -10.59 14.72
N TYR A 250 -18.65 -9.41 14.30
CA TYR A 250 -20.06 -9.03 14.38
C TYR A 250 -20.65 -8.97 12.97
N GLY A 251 -21.80 -9.60 12.80
CA GLY A 251 -22.58 -9.58 11.57
C GLY A 251 -23.55 -8.42 11.53
N TYR A 252 -24.72 -8.63 10.93
CA TYR A 252 -25.80 -7.64 10.82
C TYR A 252 -26.29 -7.12 12.18
N SER A 253 -26.25 -7.95 13.20
CA SER A 253 -26.38 -7.56 14.62
C SER A 253 -25.39 -8.37 15.45
N LYS A 254 -25.30 -8.11 16.76
CA LYS A 254 -24.44 -8.90 17.66
C LYS A 254 -24.83 -10.38 17.77
N GLU A 255 -26.07 -10.70 17.50
CA GLU A 255 -26.63 -12.05 17.61
C GLU A 255 -26.41 -12.87 16.34
N HIS A 256 -25.99 -12.23 15.25
CA HIS A 256 -25.81 -12.87 13.94
C HIS A 256 -24.34 -13.17 13.67
N ASP A 257 -24.08 -14.29 13.02
CA ASP A 257 -22.77 -14.68 12.55
C ASP A 257 -22.20 -13.62 11.60
N ALA A 258 -20.91 -13.41 11.69
CA ALA A 258 -20.20 -12.46 10.83
C ALA A 258 -19.72 -13.13 9.53
N PRO A 259 -19.58 -12.36 8.45
CA PRO A 259 -18.98 -12.87 7.23
C PRO A 259 -17.47 -13.13 7.41
N SER A 260 -16.99 -14.16 6.73
CA SER A 260 -15.56 -14.46 6.69
C SER A 260 -15.12 -14.92 5.30
N GLU A 261 -13.83 -14.75 5.04
CA GLU A 261 -13.17 -15.07 3.77
C GLU A 261 -11.93 -15.92 4.02
N GLY A 262 -11.84 -17.04 3.31
CA GLY A 262 -10.63 -17.83 3.20
C GLY A 262 -10.02 -17.64 1.80
N THR A 263 -8.77 -17.19 1.72
CA THR A 263 -8.06 -17.02 0.45
C THR A 263 -6.89 -17.98 0.39
N PHE A 264 -6.86 -18.81 -0.64
CA PHE A 264 -5.71 -19.60 -1.01
C PHE A 264 -4.99 -18.92 -2.18
N ASN A 265 -3.71 -18.65 -2.05
CA ASN A 265 -2.90 -18.01 -3.08
C ASN A 265 -1.66 -18.85 -3.37
N LEU A 266 -1.42 -19.10 -4.64
CA LEU A 266 -0.25 -19.79 -5.17
C LEU A 266 0.45 -18.87 -6.16
N ASP A 267 1.67 -18.46 -5.85
CA ASP A 267 2.56 -17.76 -6.77
C ASP A 267 3.64 -18.71 -7.25
N PHE A 268 3.88 -18.72 -8.56
CA PHE A 268 4.97 -19.48 -9.14
C PHE A 268 5.70 -18.69 -10.23
N GLY A 269 6.95 -18.99 -10.41
CA GLY A 269 7.77 -18.39 -11.42
C GLY A 269 8.84 -19.35 -11.93
N LEU A 270 9.08 -19.33 -13.23
CA LEU A 270 10.16 -20.03 -13.90
C LEU A 270 10.88 -19.07 -14.83
N SER A 271 12.20 -19.08 -14.82
CA SER A 271 12.97 -18.26 -15.77
C SER A 271 14.30 -18.91 -16.12
N SER A 272 14.74 -18.72 -17.35
CA SER A 272 16.03 -19.18 -17.81
C SER A 272 16.70 -18.12 -18.68
N GLY A 273 17.99 -17.92 -18.44
CA GLY A 273 18.82 -17.03 -19.25
C GLY A 273 19.40 -17.79 -20.44
N PHE A 274 19.59 -17.09 -21.56
CA PHE A 274 20.29 -17.59 -22.75
C PHE A 274 20.99 -16.45 -23.49
N GLY A 275 22.03 -16.75 -24.24
CA GLY A 275 22.75 -15.75 -24.99
C GLY A 275 23.40 -14.63 -24.16
N GLY A 276 23.58 -14.84 -22.86
CA GLY A 276 24.25 -13.91 -21.95
C GLY A 276 23.38 -12.78 -21.41
N ASN A 277 22.59 -12.13 -22.24
CA ASN A 277 21.81 -10.94 -21.91
C ASN A 277 20.30 -11.08 -22.16
N GLN A 278 19.85 -12.29 -22.42
CA GLN A 278 18.45 -12.59 -22.71
C GLN A 278 17.88 -13.54 -21.67
N ARG A 279 16.61 -13.38 -21.35
CA ARG A 279 15.88 -14.23 -20.42
C ARG A 279 14.45 -14.44 -20.87
N VAL A 280 14.01 -15.68 -20.82
CA VAL A 280 12.59 -16.03 -20.93
C VAL A 280 12.07 -16.45 -19.57
N GLY A 281 10.81 -16.18 -19.31
CA GLY A 281 10.20 -16.62 -18.06
C GLY A 281 8.68 -16.73 -18.19
N LEU A 282 8.14 -17.44 -17.23
CA LEU A 282 6.71 -17.59 -17.00
C LEU A 282 6.46 -17.39 -15.53
N ASN A 283 5.73 -16.33 -15.17
CA ASN A 283 5.19 -16.16 -13.84
C ASN A 283 3.71 -16.54 -13.84
N GLY A 284 3.22 -16.99 -12.72
CA GLY A 284 1.80 -17.26 -12.56
C GLY A 284 1.35 -17.01 -11.13
N ASN A 285 0.08 -16.68 -11.02
CA ASN A 285 -0.62 -16.52 -9.76
C ASN A 285 -1.95 -17.23 -9.86
N PHE A 286 -2.29 -18.01 -8.86
CA PHE A 286 -3.62 -18.62 -8.72
C PHE A 286 -4.18 -18.24 -7.37
N GLN A 287 -5.42 -17.77 -7.34
CA GLN A 287 -6.16 -17.39 -6.15
C GLN A 287 -7.49 -18.11 -6.11
N TYR A 288 -7.86 -18.61 -4.95
CA TYR A 288 -9.18 -19.16 -4.68
C TYR A 288 -9.76 -18.50 -3.44
N PHE A 289 -10.96 -17.95 -3.57
CA PHE A 289 -11.68 -17.25 -2.53
C PHE A 289 -12.89 -18.08 -2.11
N ASN A 290 -12.97 -18.35 -0.82
CA ASN A 290 -14.08 -19.06 -0.20
C ASN A 290 -14.71 -18.18 0.88
N TYR A 291 -16.02 -17.94 0.75
CA TYR A 291 -16.76 -17.08 1.67
C TYR A 291 -17.67 -17.89 2.58
N SER A 292 -17.69 -17.57 3.86
CA SER A 292 -18.69 -18.03 4.81
C SER A 292 -19.56 -16.85 5.19
N LEU A 293 -20.85 -16.96 4.89
CA LEU A 293 -21.84 -15.93 5.13
C LEU A 293 -22.77 -16.32 6.28
N PRO A 294 -23.34 -15.35 7.00
CA PRO A 294 -24.44 -15.57 7.93
C PRO A 294 -25.58 -16.37 7.31
N SER A 295 -26.26 -17.16 8.14
CA SER A 295 -27.35 -18.03 7.68
C SER A 295 -28.52 -17.25 7.07
N GLU A 296 -28.78 -16.06 7.58
CA GLU A 296 -29.83 -15.15 7.12
C GLU A 296 -29.59 -14.66 5.68
N LEU A 297 -28.34 -14.51 5.28
CA LEU A 297 -27.97 -14.11 3.92
C LEU A 297 -27.97 -15.30 2.93
N LYS A 298 -28.18 -16.52 3.43
CA LYS A 298 -28.25 -17.73 2.61
C LYS A 298 -29.68 -18.11 2.20
N SER A 299 -30.71 -17.32 2.55
CA SER A 299 -32.11 -17.64 2.27
C SER A 299 -32.37 -17.73 0.75
N PRO A 300 -33.02 -18.81 0.29
CA PRO A 300 -33.34 -18.99 -1.12
C PRO A 300 -34.31 -17.96 -1.68
N GLU A 301 -35.07 -17.29 -0.81
CA GLU A 301 -36.11 -16.32 -1.21
C GLU A 301 -35.56 -14.94 -1.54
N THR A 302 -34.32 -14.64 -1.16
CA THR A 302 -33.66 -13.36 -1.40
C THR A 302 -32.52 -13.45 -2.41
N LYS A 303 -32.57 -14.42 -3.31
CA LYS A 303 -31.58 -14.57 -4.38
C LYS A 303 -31.64 -13.43 -5.41
N ASP A 304 -31.20 -12.26 -5.02
CA ASP A 304 -30.57 -11.37 -5.95
C ASP A 304 -29.09 -11.82 -6.08
N PRO A 305 -28.68 -12.42 -7.20
CA PRO A 305 -27.31 -12.90 -7.38
C PRO A 305 -26.25 -11.79 -7.23
N SER A 306 -26.68 -10.53 -7.33
CA SER A 306 -25.79 -9.35 -7.25
C SER A 306 -25.36 -9.01 -5.82
N THR A 307 -26.02 -9.55 -4.79
CA THR A 307 -25.79 -9.15 -3.39
C THR A 307 -24.96 -10.13 -2.57
N TYR A 308 -24.64 -11.32 -3.09
CA TYR A 308 -23.96 -12.35 -2.29
C TYR A 308 -22.53 -12.63 -2.73
N PHE A 309 -21.67 -12.89 -1.74
CA PHE A 309 -20.31 -13.36 -1.96
C PHE A 309 -20.34 -14.83 -2.44
N ASP A 310 -20.02 -15.06 -3.69
CA ASP A 310 -19.82 -16.40 -4.22
C ASP A 310 -18.35 -16.76 -4.24
N ASN A 311 -18.06 -18.05 -3.98
CA ASN A 311 -16.70 -18.54 -4.13
C ASN A 311 -16.25 -18.38 -5.57
N PHE A 312 -15.03 -17.87 -5.75
CA PHE A 312 -14.46 -17.71 -7.09
C PHE A 312 -12.97 -18.04 -7.12
N ALA A 313 -12.48 -18.29 -8.31
CA ALA A 313 -11.07 -18.48 -8.56
C ALA A 313 -10.57 -17.49 -9.62
N ALA A 314 -9.35 -17.04 -9.46
CA ALA A 314 -8.65 -16.22 -10.43
C ALA A 314 -7.26 -16.80 -10.69
N ALA A 315 -6.84 -16.82 -11.95
CA ALA A 315 -5.52 -17.25 -12.34
C ALA A 315 -4.92 -16.24 -13.31
N THR A 316 -3.66 -15.91 -13.12
CA THR A 316 -2.89 -15.07 -14.02
C THR A 316 -1.67 -15.84 -14.49
N LEU A 317 -1.44 -15.88 -15.79
CA LEU A 317 -0.21 -16.38 -16.41
C LEU A 317 0.50 -15.21 -17.09
N ASN A 318 1.78 -15.05 -16.82
CA ASN A 318 2.59 -14.00 -17.36
C ASN A 318 3.85 -14.58 -18.05
N PRO A 319 3.75 -15.03 -19.31
CA PRO A 319 4.91 -15.27 -20.13
C PRO A 319 5.61 -13.95 -20.48
N TYR A 320 6.93 -13.95 -20.40
CA TYR A 320 7.72 -12.76 -20.73
C TYR A 320 9.07 -13.11 -21.36
N TYR A 321 9.56 -12.16 -22.12
CA TYR A 321 10.91 -12.13 -22.66
C TYR A 321 11.58 -10.85 -22.18
N LYS A 322 12.81 -10.96 -21.67
CA LYS A 322 13.63 -9.85 -21.20
C LYS A 322 14.96 -9.87 -21.94
N ILE A 323 15.39 -8.70 -22.40
CA ILE A 323 16.69 -8.47 -23.01
C ILE A 323 17.32 -7.21 -22.41
N GLU A 324 18.61 -7.25 -22.17
CA GLU A 324 19.37 -6.19 -21.54
C GLU A 324 20.56 -5.83 -22.44
N GLY A 325 20.78 -4.55 -22.69
CA GLY A 325 22.00 -4.00 -23.30
C GLY A 325 22.81 -3.25 -22.24
N ASP A 326 23.87 -2.60 -22.64
CA ASP A 326 24.75 -1.87 -21.72
C ASP A 326 24.04 -0.69 -21.05
N ASN A 327 23.15 -0.03 -21.79
CA ASN A 327 22.44 1.18 -21.33
C ASN A 327 20.92 1.12 -21.56
N TRP A 328 20.36 -0.05 -21.76
CA TRP A 328 18.93 -0.23 -21.94
C TRP A 328 18.45 -1.60 -21.47
N HIS A 329 17.18 -1.65 -21.06
CA HIS A 329 16.47 -2.88 -20.71
C HIS A 329 15.11 -2.89 -21.40
N VAL A 330 14.70 -4.06 -21.87
CA VAL A 330 13.36 -4.26 -22.40
C VAL A 330 12.80 -5.58 -21.87
N LYS A 331 11.63 -5.53 -21.28
CA LYS A 331 10.82 -6.68 -20.93
C LYS A 331 9.52 -6.61 -21.72
N LEU A 332 9.21 -7.65 -22.47
CA LEU A 332 7.97 -7.82 -23.20
C LEU A 332 7.22 -9.01 -22.61
N GLY A 333 6.04 -8.79 -22.11
CA GLY A 333 5.19 -9.81 -21.53
C GLY A 333 3.71 -9.51 -21.70
N VAL A 334 2.91 -10.49 -21.42
CA VAL A 334 1.44 -10.40 -21.43
C VAL A 334 0.91 -11.05 -20.15
N ASN A 335 -0.05 -10.40 -19.51
CA ASN A 335 -0.81 -10.99 -18.44
C ASN A 335 -2.08 -11.61 -19.04
N ALA A 336 -2.15 -12.93 -19.07
CA ALA A 336 -3.35 -13.68 -19.41
C ALA A 336 -4.07 -14.06 -18.13
N MET A 337 -5.24 -13.50 -17.90
CA MET A 337 -6.00 -13.63 -16.66
C MET A 337 -7.29 -14.39 -16.91
N PHE A 338 -7.53 -15.38 -16.08
CA PHE A 338 -8.71 -16.24 -16.09
C PHE A 338 -9.41 -16.12 -14.75
N PHE A 339 -10.71 -16.06 -14.74
CA PHE A 339 -11.48 -16.06 -13.50
C PHE A 339 -12.82 -16.76 -13.66
N SER A 340 -13.24 -17.44 -12.59
CA SER A 340 -14.58 -18.00 -12.46
C SER A 340 -15.51 -16.93 -11.88
N GLY A 341 -16.76 -16.95 -12.27
CA GLY A 341 -17.78 -16.00 -11.82
C GLY A 341 -18.46 -15.31 -12.99
N GLU A 342 -19.21 -14.26 -12.72
CA GLU A 342 -20.05 -13.61 -13.71
C GLU A 342 -19.28 -12.90 -14.83
N GLN A 343 -19.77 -13.04 -16.03
CA GLN A 343 -19.62 -12.29 -17.29
C GLN A 343 -18.36 -12.48 -18.14
N LYS A 344 -17.15 -12.12 -17.74
CA LYS A 344 -15.97 -12.25 -18.62
C LYS A 344 -14.92 -13.12 -17.97
N LYS A 345 -14.83 -14.36 -18.44
CA LYS A 345 -13.93 -15.39 -17.89
C LYS A 345 -12.46 -15.21 -18.27
N PHE A 346 -12.16 -14.32 -19.20
CA PHE A 346 -10.81 -14.10 -19.72
C PHE A 346 -10.52 -12.62 -19.92
N MET A 347 -9.30 -12.23 -19.61
CA MET A 347 -8.75 -10.90 -19.87
C MET A 347 -7.27 -11.03 -20.24
N ALA A 348 -6.81 -10.23 -21.17
CA ALA A 348 -5.40 -10.09 -21.48
C ALA A 348 -4.98 -8.63 -21.37
N SER A 349 -3.80 -8.37 -20.81
CA SER A 349 -3.24 -7.04 -20.68
C SER A 349 -1.73 -7.03 -20.92
N PRO A 350 -1.13 -5.91 -21.30
CA PRO A 350 0.31 -5.81 -21.45
C PRO A 350 1.01 -6.02 -20.10
N ASN A 351 2.26 -6.48 -20.17
CA ASN A 351 3.24 -6.45 -19.09
C ASN A 351 4.59 -6.09 -19.68
N ILE A 352 4.75 -4.81 -20.01
CA ILE A 352 5.89 -4.28 -20.74
C ILE A 352 6.61 -3.29 -19.83
N SER A 353 7.93 -3.40 -19.78
CA SER A 353 8.80 -2.37 -19.23
C SER A 353 9.99 -2.16 -20.14
N ALA A 354 10.33 -0.92 -20.38
CA ALA A 354 11.50 -0.52 -21.14
C ALA A 354 12.13 0.70 -20.48
N ASP A 355 13.44 0.73 -20.45
CA ASP A 355 14.20 1.89 -20.02
C ASP A 355 15.47 1.99 -20.86
N VAL A 356 15.89 3.23 -21.11
CA VAL A 356 17.11 3.54 -21.85
C VAL A 356 17.79 4.76 -21.25
N GLU A 357 19.09 4.64 -21.00
CA GLU A 357 19.93 5.76 -20.62
C GLU A 357 20.26 6.59 -21.88
N VAL A 358 19.63 7.76 -21.98
CA VAL A 358 19.75 8.67 -23.13
C VAL A 358 20.89 9.66 -22.99
N ALA A 359 21.34 9.90 -21.75
CA ALA A 359 22.50 10.71 -21.41
C ALA A 359 23.01 10.27 -20.03
N ASP A 360 24.20 10.70 -19.63
CA ASP A 360 24.75 10.40 -18.30
C ASP A 360 23.71 10.70 -17.21
N LYS A 361 23.39 9.68 -16.40
CA LYS A 361 22.41 9.73 -15.31
C LYS A 361 20.99 10.14 -15.74
N THR A 362 20.66 10.02 -17.02
CA THR A 362 19.34 10.39 -17.54
C THR A 362 18.69 9.20 -18.24
N VAL A 363 17.56 8.74 -17.73
CA VAL A 363 16.86 7.57 -18.20
C VAL A 363 15.45 7.93 -18.64
N LEU A 364 15.13 7.56 -19.88
CA LEU A 364 13.77 7.50 -20.38
C LEU A 364 13.21 6.12 -20.07
N TYR A 365 12.00 6.05 -19.50
CA TYR A 365 11.36 4.79 -19.15
C TYR A 365 9.89 4.72 -19.58
N LEU A 366 9.45 3.50 -19.86
CA LEU A 366 8.07 3.14 -20.16
C LEU A 366 7.68 1.91 -19.35
N ASN A 367 6.54 1.99 -18.68
CA ASN A 367 5.89 0.84 -18.05
C ASN A 367 4.45 0.77 -18.53
N ALA A 368 4.00 -0.42 -18.91
CA ALA A 368 2.62 -0.68 -19.27
C ALA A 368 2.21 -2.04 -18.70
N ASN A 369 1.28 -2.02 -17.78
CA ASN A 369 0.83 -3.21 -17.06
C ASN A 369 -0.68 -3.21 -16.92
N GLY A 370 -1.26 -4.37 -16.68
CA GLY A 370 -2.64 -4.51 -16.29
C GLY A 370 -2.80 -5.70 -15.35
N LYS A 371 -3.83 -5.68 -14.53
CA LYS A 371 -4.06 -6.72 -13.53
C LYS A 371 -5.54 -6.91 -13.23
N LEU A 372 -5.89 -8.09 -12.75
CA LEU A 372 -7.17 -8.36 -12.11
C LEU A 372 -7.01 -8.04 -10.61
N GLN A 373 -7.90 -7.20 -10.08
CA GLN A 373 -8.00 -6.90 -8.66
C GLN A 373 -9.22 -7.64 -8.11
N SER A 374 -9.00 -8.56 -7.20
CA SER A 374 -10.05 -9.45 -6.67
C SER A 374 -11.11 -8.73 -5.84
N ASN A 375 -10.77 -7.57 -5.25
CA ASN A 375 -11.63 -6.82 -4.34
C ASN A 375 -12.16 -7.69 -3.19
N SER A 376 -11.28 -8.51 -2.64
CA SER A 376 -11.62 -9.41 -1.55
C SER A 376 -12.05 -8.63 -0.30
N MET A 377 -12.78 -9.27 0.59
CA MET A 377 -13.20 -8.68 1.87
C MET A 377 -11.97 -8.22 2.68
N TYR A 378 -10.90 -8.99 2.67
CA TYR A 378 -9.64 -8.63 3.30
C TYR A 378 -9.00 -7.38 2.66
N ASP A 379 -8.98 -7.29 1.32
CA ASP A 379 -8.40 -6.14 0.62
C ASP A 379 -9.21 -4.87 0.85
N VAL A 380 -10.54 -4.96 0.80
CA VAL A 380 -11.43 -3.83 1.09
C VAL A 380 -11.24 -3.34 2.52
N ASN A 381 -11.19 -4.24 3.51
CA ASN A 381 -10.95 -3.86 4.90
C ASN A 381 -9.59 -3.18 5.11
N ARG A 382 -8.56 -3.60 4.39
CA ARG A 382 -7.23 -2.97 4.44
C ARG A 382 -7.23 -1.55 3.89
N ILE A 383 -8.03 -1.30 2.86
CA ILE A 383 -8.17 0.04 2.25
C ILE A 383 -9.01 0.93 3.17
N ASN A 384 -10.18 0.42 3.56
CA ASN A 384 -11.11 1.12 4.43
C ASN A 384 -11.78 0.16 5.42
N ARG A 385 -11.31 0.15 6.65
CA ARG A 385 -11.91 -0.66 7.72
C ARG A 385 -13.36 -0.31 8.04
N TYR A 386 -13.78 0.90 7.67
CA TYR A 386 -15.14 1.39 7.92
C TYR A 386 -16.11 1.04 6.77
N ALA A 387 -15.65 0.33 5.74
CA ALA A 387 -16.53 -0.18 4.69
C ALA A 387 -17.56 -1.15 5.26
N ASN A 388 -18.75 -1.14 4.68
CA ASN A 388 -19.80 -2.09 5.04
C ASN A 388 -19.35 -3.53 4.72
N PRO A 389 -19.25 -4.42 5.72
CA PRO A 389 -18.73 -5.77 5.52
C PRO A 389 -19.67 -6.68 4.72
N LEU A 390 -20.93 -6.29 4.53
CA LEU A 390 -21.92 -7.07 3.79
C LEU A 390 -22.03 -6.67 2.32
N GLU A 391 -21.40 -5.57 1.91
CA GLU A 391 -21.37 -5.17 0.50
C GLU A 391 -20.34 -5.98 -0.27
N ARG A 392 -20.80 -6.63 -1.33
CA ARG A 392 -19.93 -7.35 -2.27
C ARG A 392 -19.38 -6.42 -3.32
N LEU A 393 -18.11 -6.62 -3.64
CA LEU A 393 -17.46 -6.03 -4.81
C LEU A 393 -17.13 -7.11 -5.84
N THR A 394 -17.45 -6.83 -7.11
CA THR A 394 -16.96 -7.65 -8.21
C THR A 394 -15.48 -7.33 -8.48
N PRO A 395 -14.69 -8.29 -9.00
CA PRO A 395 -13.29 -8.03 -9.34
C PRO A 395 -13.15 -6.88 -10.35
N SER A 396 -12.27 -5.94 -10.05
CA SER A 396 -11.93 -4.85 -10.97
C SER A 396 -10.90 -5.30 -12.00
N ARG A 397 -11.08 -4.88 -13.24
CA ARG A 397 -10.21 -5.21 -14.37
C ARG A 397 -9.39 -3.98 -14.77
N ASN A 398 -8.15 -3.94 -14.35
CA ASN A 398 -7.22 -2.94 -14.83
C ASN A 398 -6.61 -3.42 -16.15
N TRP A 399 -7.11 -2.87 -17.27
CA TRP A 399 -6.69 -3.21 -18.62
C TRP A 399 -5.32 -2.64 -18.96
N LEU A 400 -5.06 -1.45 -18.47
CA LEU A 400 -3.83 -0.72 -18.73
C LEU A 400 -3.53 0.21 -17.55
N ASP A 401 -2.31 0.16 -17.08
CA ASP A 401 -1.67 1.14 -16.23
C ASP A 401 -0.34 1.48 -16.91
N GLY A 402 -0.37 2.52 -17.73
CA GLY A 402 0.74 2.93 -18.58
C GLY A 402 1.38 4.20 -18.03
N ILE A 403 2.70 4.21 -17.88
CA ILE A 403 3.50 5.37 -17.47
C ILE A 403 4.71 5.49 -18.36
N LEU A 404 4.92 6.70 -18.89
CA LEU A 404 6.11 7.12 -19.62
C LEU A 404 6.74 8.29 -18.85
N GLY A 405 8.04 8.26 -18.64
CA GLY A 405 8.72 9.33 -17.93
C GLY A 405 10.19 9.44 -18.24
N ILE A 406 10.76 10.52 -17.77
CA ILE A 406 12.18 10.79 -17.80
C ILE A 406 12.65 11.14 -16.40
N LYS A 407 13.68 10.45 -15.94
CA LYS A 407 14.32 10.69 -14.64
C LYS A 407 15.80 10.98 -14.82
N SER A 408 16.31 11.93 -14.05
CA SER A 408 17.69 12.37 -14.20
C SER A 408 18.27 12.88 -12.88
N GLY A 409 19.57 12.60 -12.70
CA GLY A 409 20.44 13.14 -11.65
C GLY A 409 21.47 14.11 -12.20
N VAL A 410 21.03 15.20 -12.83
CA VAL A 410 21.89 16.13 -13.59
C VAL A 410 22.94 16.88 -12.76
N ALA A 411 22.73 17.02 -11.47
CA ALA A 411 23.67 17.70 -10.59
C ALA A 411 23.86 16.94 -9.27
N PRO A 412 25.00 17.07 -8.59
CA PRO A 412 25.20 16.44 -7.31
C PRO A 412 24.10 16.78 -6.32
N GLY A 413 23.47 15.75 -5.78
CA GLY A 413 22.37 15.89 -4.83
C GLY A 413 21.03 16.30 -5.41
N PHE A 414 20.93 16.69 -6.69
CA PHE A 414 19.68 17.05 -7.32
C PHE A 414 19.21 15.94 -8.27
N TRP A 415 17.96 15.58 -8.10
CA TRP A 415 17.30 14.55 -8.88
C TRP A 415 15.87 14.95 -9.23
N PHE A 416 15.43 14.61 -10.43
CA PHE A 416 14.06 14.81 -10.87
C PHE A 416 13.53 13.60 -11.65
N ASP A 417 12.22 13.47 -11.67
CA ASP A 417 11.45 12.53 -12.48
C ASP A 417 10.18 13.22 -12.95
N VAL A 418 9.96 13.28 -14.26
CA VAL A 418 8.75 13.84 -14.87
C VAL A 418 8.08 12.74 -15.66
N PHE A 419 6.80 12.53 -15.43
CA PHE A 419 6.07 11.43 -16.03
C PHE A 419 4.64 11.79 -16.41
N GLY A 420 4.13 11.07 -17.40
CA GLY A 420 2.72 11.03 -17.75
C GLY A 420 2.22 9.61 -17.81
N GLY A 421 0.96 9.40 -17.53
CA GLY A 421 0.39 8.07 -17.51
C GLY A 421 -1.07 8.03 -17.92
N TYR A 422 -1.52 6.83 -18.32
CA TYR A 422 -2.90 6.58 -18.66
C TYR A 422 -3.33 5.23 -18.11
N LYS A 423 -4.48 5.21 -17.42
CA LYS A 423 -5.00 4.02 -16.77
C LYS A 423 -6.45 3.78 -17.19
N ILE A 424 -6.78 2.51 -17.41
CA ILE A 424 -8.12 2.05 -17.81
C ILE A 424 -8.54 0.93 -16.88
N VAL A 425 -9.63 1.15 -16.14
CA VAL A 425 -10.16 0.15 -15.20
C VAL A 425 -11.65 -0.04 -15.45
N SER A 426 -12.08 -1.27 -15.67
CA SER A 426 -13.49 -1.65 -15.67
C SER A 426 -13.88 -2.28 -14.34
N ASN A 427 -15.12 -2.07 -13.94
CA ASN A 427 -15.66 -2.47 -12.64
C ASN A 427 -14.85 -1.89 -11.46
N ASN A 428 -14.48 -0.63 -11.53
CA ASN A 428 -13.90 0.07 -10.41
C ASN A 428 -14.95 0.34 -9.33
N TYR A 429 -14.52 0.69 -8.13
CA TYR A 429 -15.42 1.03 -7.04
C TYR A 429 -14.93 2.25 -6.27
N PHE A 430 -15.86 2.95 -5.63
CA PHE A 430 -15.59 4.13 -4.84
C PHE A 430 -16.36 4.09 -3.53
N PHE A 431 -15.75 4.59 -2.46
CA PHE A 431 -16.42 4.70 -1.17
C PHE A 431 -17.38 5.88 -1.16
N VAL A 432 -18.59 5.62 -0.72
CA VAL A 432 -19.67 6.60 -0.65
C VAL A 432 -20.36 6.51 0.72
N PRO A 433 -21.02 7.56 1.18
CA PRO A 433 -21.84 7.47 2.38
C PRO A 433 -22.93 6.41 2.23
N THR A 434 -23.13 5.60 3.25
CA THR A 434 -24.23 4.62 3.29
C THR A 434 -25.58 5.34 3.44
N LEU A 435 -26.59 4.87 2.69
CA LEU A 435 -27.98 5.21 2.95
C LEU A 435 -28.45 4.34 4.14
N ALA A 436 -28.93 4.95 5.21
CA ALA A 436 -29.53 4.20 6.28
C ALA A 436 -30.87 3.60 5.81
N TYR A 437 -31.00 2.30 5.88
CA TYR A 437 -32.27 1.60 5.63
C TYR A 437 -32.92 1.27 6.98
N GLY A 438 -33.72 2.22 7.51
CA GLY A 438 -34.55 2.00 8.69
C GLY A 438 -33.85 2.12 10.05
N ASP A 439 -34.66 2.14 11.10
CA ASP A 439 -34.27 2.47 12.50
C ASP A 439 -33.32 1.46 13.18
N LYS A 440 -32.89 0.41 12.51
CA LYS A 440 -32.14 -0.71 13.11
C LYS A 440 -30.95 -1.19 12.31
N ASP A 441 -30.50 -0.43 11.31
CA ASP A 441 -29.36 -0.88 10.52
C ASP A 441 -28.06 -0.70 11.30
N TYR A 442 -27.51 -1.81 11.77
CA TYR A 442 -26.24 -1.86 12.51
C TYR A 442 -25.07 -1.19 11.76
N PHE A 443 -25.10 -1.22 10.43
CA PHE A 443 -24.09 -0.64 9.58
C PHE A 443 -24.44 0.75 9.03
N GLY A 444 -25.49 1.38 9.51
CA GLY A 444 -25.86 2.73 9.06
C GLY A 444 -24.76 3.77 9.25
N SER A 445 -23.82 3.54 10.17
CA SER A 445 -22.61 4.35 10.37
C SER A 445 -21.39 3.87 9.60
N ALA A 446 -21.50 2.80 8.80
CA ALA A 446 -20.44 2.31 7.94
C ALA A 446 -20.34 3.12 6.64
N CYS A 447 -19.28 2.92 5.88
CA CYS A 447 -19.09 3.51 4.56
C CYS A 447 -19.59 2.52 3.48
N GLY A 448 -20.50 2.95 2.63
CA GLY A 448 -20.97 2.18 1.49
C GLY A 448 -19.98 2.22 0.32
N MET A 449 -20.23 1.40 -0.69
CA MET A 449 -19.39 1.31 -1.88
C MET A 449 -20.24 1.36 -3.15
N MET A 450 -19.91 2.31 -4.05
CA MET A 450 -20.41 2.28 -5.43
C MET A 450 -19.44 1.50 -6.28
N ASN A 451 -19.90 0.38 -6.84
CA ASN A 451 -19.11 -0.51 -7.66
C ASN A 451 -19.53 -0.44 -9.14
N GLU A 452 -18.86 -1.21 -10.00
CA GLU A 452 -19.18 -1.37 -11.42
C GLU A 452 -19.13 -0.05 -12.19
N ILE A 453 -18.14 0.78 -11.86
CA ILE A 453 -17.85 2.03 -12.56
C ILE A 453 -16.66 1.80 -13.48
N ASP A 454 -16.81 2.09 -14.76
CA ASP A 454 -15.71 2.07 -15.71
C ASP A 454 -14.97 3.42 -15.64
N THR A 455 -13.66 3.38 -15.50
CA THR A 455 -12.85 4.59 -15.28
C THR A 455 -11.66 4.67 -16.22
N LYS A 456 -11.36 5.88 -16.65
CA LYS A 456 -10.15 6.25 -17.36
C LYS A 456 -9.48 7.38 -16.59
N GLN A 457 -8.18 7.32 -16.44
CA GLN A 457 -7.39 8.33 -15.74
C GLN A 457 -6.22 8.73 -16.62
N LEU A 458 -6.12 10.02 -16.92
CA LEU A 458 -4.92 10.64 -17.45
C LEU A 458 -4.20 11.31 -16.28
N LEU A 459 -2.92 11.02 -16.11
CA LEU A 459 -2.12 11.62 -15.04
C LEU A 459 -0.84 12.24 -15.61
N VAL A 460 -0.43 13.36 -15.00
CA VAL A 460 0.87 13.99 -15.24
C VAL A 460 1.48 14.33 -13.90
N GLY A 461 2.75 14.02 -13.71
CA GLY A 461 3.39 14.25 -12.43
C GLY A 461 4.87 14.58 -12.55
N ALA A 462 5.39 15.14 -11.46
CA ALA A 462 6.80 15.39 -11.29
C ALA A 462 7.24 15.11 -9.85
N ASN A 463 8.42 14.50 -9.72
CA ASN A 463 9.11 14.34 -8.45
C ASN A 463 10.41 15.11 -8.51
N LEU A 464 10.71 15.90 -7.50
CA LEU A 464 11.95 16.62 -7.33
C LEU A 464 12.55 16.25 -5.99
N LYS A 465 13.84 15.96 -5.98
CA LYS A 465 14.57 15.68 -4.76
C LYS A 465 15.90 16.40 -4.78
N TYR A 466 16.21 17.07 -3.68
CA TYR A 466 17.49 17.68 -3.47
C TYR A 466 18.05 17.26 -2.10
N SER A 467 19.28 16.76 -2.10
CA SER A 467 19.98 16.36 -0.89
C SER A 467 21.33 17.06 -0.86
N TYR A 468 21.62 17.77 0.21
CA TYR A 468 22.91 18.40 0.43
C TYR A 468 23.65 17.65 1.52
N GLN A 469 24.62 16.84 1.11
CA GLN A 469 25.36 15.93 2.00
C GLN A 469 24.35 15.12 2.88
N GLN A 470 24.62 15.06 4.16
CA GLN A 470 23.70 14.49 5.15
C GLN A 470 22.92 15.57 5.93
N LEU A 471 23.17 16.85 5.62
CA LEU A 471 22.68 17.97 6.40
C LEU A 471 21.18 18.20 6.18
N PHE A 472 20.75 18.22 4.93
CA PHE A 472 19.33 18.38 4.64
C PHE A 472 18.91 17.69 3.34
N GLU A 473 17.65 17.37 3.29
CA GLU A 473 16.95 16.77 2.14
C GLU A 473 15.63 17.49 1.92
N ILE A 474 15.32 17.82 0.68
CA ILE A 474 14.05 18.38 0.26
C ILE A 474 13.46 17.46 -0.79
N SER A 475 12.19 17.14 -0.67
CA SER A 475 11.42 16.38 -1.65
C SER A 475 10.13 17.12 -1.99
N LEU A 476 9.75 17.09 -3.27
CA LEU A 476 8.49 17.63 -3.76
C LEU A 476 7.94 16.68 -4.83
N LYS A 477 6.72 16.22 -4.63
CA LYS A 477 5.96 15.44 -5.61
C LYS A 477 4.65 16.15 -5.91
N GLY A 478 4.36 16.36 -7.19
CA GLY A 478 3.07 16.86 -7.65
C GLY A 478 2.49 15.91 -8.69
N VAL A 479 1.20 15.63 -8.61
CA VAL A 479 0.46 14.83 -9.59
C VAL A 479 -0.87 15.51 -9.88
N TYR A 480 -1.15 15.69 -11.16
CA TYR A 480 -2.46 16.09 -11.65
C TYR A 480 -3.13 14.90 -12.31
N ASN A 481 -4.40 14.66 -11.97
CA ASN A 481 -5.22 13.57 -12.46
C ASN A 481 -6.46 14.11 -13.15
N ASN A 482 -6.73 13.65 -14.35
CA ASN A 482 -8.00 13.87 -15.03
C ASN A 482 -8.77 12.55 -15.09
N TRP A 483 -9.90 12.48 -14.42
CA TRP A 483 -10.74 11.31 -14.30
C TRP A 483 -11.94 11.38 -15.23
N THR A 484 -12.19 10.31 -15.97
CA THR A 484 -13.45 10.04 -16.65
C THR A 484 -14.03 8.76 -16.05
N ALA A 485 -15.30 8.80 -15.66
CA ALA A 485 -16.00 7.67 -15.08
C ALA A 485 -17.38 7.53 -15.73
N GLU A 486 -17.80 6.30 -15.97
CA GLU A 486 -19.08 5.94 -16.58
C GLU A 486 -19.68 4.75 -15.82
N TYR A 487 -21.01 4.72 -15.66
CA TYR A 487 -21.68 3.55 -15.14
C TYR A 487 -21.58 2.38 -16.14
N SER A 488 -21.18 1.21 -15.67
CA SER A 488 -21.02 0.04 -16.56
C SER A 488 -22.37 -0.47 -17.10
N ASP A 489 -22.31 -1.33 -18.10
CA ASP A 489 -23.48 -1.96 -18.73
C ASP A 489 -24.36 -2.77 -17.75
N LYS A 490 -23.86 -3.12 -16.56
CA LYS A 490 -24.64 -3.79 -15.52
C LYS A 490 -25.76 -2.94 -14.94
N TYR A 491 -25.69 -1.64 -15.11
CA TYR A 491 -26.78 -0.72 -14.80
C TYR A 491 -27.84 -0.65 -15.90
N SER A 492 -27.83 -1.58 -16.88
CA SER A 492 -28.76 -1.58 -18.03
C SER A 492 -30.24 -1.67 -17.66
N GLU A 493 -30.57 -2.22 -16.50
CA GLU A 493 -31.92 -2.22 -15.95
C GLU A 493 -32.34 -0.89 -15.34
N THR A 494 -31.39 0.01 -15.14
CA THR A 494 -31.59 1.37 -14.71
C THR A 494 -31.22 2.30 -15.85
N ASP A 495 -31.81 3.49 -15.91
CA ASP A 495 -31.43 4.51 -16.90
C ASP A 495 -29.97 5.03 -16.72
N LEU A 496 -29.11 4.37 -15.96
CA LEU A 496 -27.78 4.83 -15.62
C LEU A 496 -26.67 4.24 -16.51
N ALA A 497 -26.90 3.09 -17.16
CA ALA A 497 -25.87 2.46 -17.98
C ALA A 497 -25.31 3.39 -19.06
N GLY A 498 -23.98 3.51 -19.10
CA GLY A 498 -23.28 4.39 -20.04
C GLY A 498 -23.43 5.89 -19.78
N LYS A 499 -24.12 6.30 -18.69
CA LYS A 499 -24.13 7.72 -18.27
C LYS A 499 -22.89 8.06 -17.50
N ASP A 500 -22.55 9.35 -17.48
CA ASP A 500 -21.43 9.87 -16.73
C ASP A 500 -21.58 9.58 -15.24
N ALA A 501 -20.54 9.05 -14.66
CA ALA A 501 -20.36 8.86 -13.24
C ALA A 501 -19.21 9.77 -12.75
N THR A 502 -18.93 9.73 -11.46
CA THR A 502 -17.84 10.50 -10.86
C THR A 502 -16.87 9.57 -10.17
N ALA A 503 -15.59 9.86 -10.26
CA ALA A 503 -14.56 9.20 -9.44
C ALA A 503 -14.61 9.77 -8.02
N TRP A 504 -15.63 9.34 -7.23
CA TRP A 504 -15.88 9.93 -5.92
C TRP A 504 -14.69 9.79 -4.98
N GLY A 505 -14.35 10.93 -4.38
CA GLY A 505 -13.29 11.08 -3.42
C GLY A 505 -11.89 11.10 -4.00
N MET A 506 -11.71 10.82 -5.28
CA MET A 506 -10.40 10.86 -5.93
C MET A 506 -9.98 12.32 -6.18
N PRO A 507 -8.73 12.68 -5.84
CA PRO A 507 -8.25 14.05 -6.07
C PRO A 507 -7.90 14.30 -7.54
N GLU A 508 -8.16 15.53 -7.99
CA GLU A 508 -7.64 16.01 -9.26
C GLU A 508 -6.16 16.42 -9.16
N MET A 509 -5.76 16.98 -8.01
CA MET A 509 -4.37 17.36 -7.79
C MET A 509 -3.91 16.93 -6.41
N GLU A 510 -2.69 16.36 -6.36
CA GLU A 510 -2.01 15.98 -5.15
C GLU A 510 -0.60 16.57 -5.10
N ILE A 511 -0.22 17.14 -3.96
CA ILE A 511 1.13 17.63 -3.71
C ILE A 511 1.63 17.05 -2.40
N THR A 512 2.81 16.48 -2.42
CA THR A 512 3.53 16.06 -1.22
C THR A 512 4.87 16.79 -1.19
N ALA A 513 5.16 17.48 -0.10
CA ALA A 513 6.42 18.16 0.11
C ALA A 513 7.03 17.72 1.45
N GLY A 514 8.32 17.43 1.44
CA GLY A 514 9.06 17.00 2.62
C GLY A 514 10.37 17.77 2.75
N VAL A 515 10.71 18.15 3.98
CA VAL A 515 12.01 18.72 4.32
C VAL A 515 12.54 17.99 5.53
N THR A 516 13.74 17.44 5.42
CA THR A 516 14.42 16.82 6.56
C THR A 516 15.76 17.52 6.76
N VAL A 517 16.03 17.93 7.99
CA VAL A 517 17.31 18.54 8.39
C VAL A 517 17.97 17.72 9.49
N ARG A 518 19.30 17.60 9.41
CA ARG A 518 20.14 16.90 10.38
C ARG A 518 21.27 17.82 10.81
N PRO A 519 20.99 18.79 11.73
CA PRO A 519 21.97 19.79 12.12
C PRO A 519 23.22 19.19 12.76
N ILE A 520 23.05 18.09 13.45
CA ILE A 520 24.09 17.27 14.05
C ILE A 520 23.74 15.80 13.86
N ASN A 521 24.70 14.91 13.95
CA ASN A 521 24.54 13.49 13.69
C ASN A 521 23.44 12.79 14.51
N ASN A 522 23.17 13.32 15.70
CA ASN A 522 22.22 12.70 16.63
C ASN A 522 20.83 13.34 16.58
N LEU A 523 20.64 14.42 15.82
CA LEU A 523 19.38 15.16 15.77
C LEU A 523 18.87 15.23 14.34
N SER A 524 17.63 14.83 14.14
CA SER A 524 16.89 15.03 12.90
C SER A 524 15.56 15.71 13.15
N ALA A 525 15.16 16.57 12.24
CA ALA A 525 13.85 17.16 12.22
C ALA A 525 13.28 17.07 10.79
N SER A 526 12.03 16.67 10.65
CA SER A 526 11.33 16.65 9.38
C SER A 526 10.01 17.40 9.45
N LEU A 527 9.65 17.97 8.30
CA LEU A 527 8.40 18.62 8.04
C LEU A 527 7.83 17.99 6.78
N ASP A 528 6.62 17.45 6.86
CA ASP A 528 5.93 16.79 5.76
C ASP A 528 4.58 17.47 5.54
N TYR A 529 4.35 17.91 4.31
CA TYR A 529 3.11 18.56 3.90
C TYR A 529 2.41 17.76 2.80
N TYR A 530 1.10 17.59 2.94
CA TYR A 530 0.24 16.96 1.94
C TYR A 530 -0.96 17.83 1.61
N LEU A 531 -1.20 18.01 0.31
CA LEU A 531 -2.34 18.73 -0.24
C LEU A 531 -3.07 17.83 -1.23
N ALA A 532 -4.39 17.70 -1.11
CA ALA A 532 -5.25 17.10 -2.13
C ALA A 532 -6.47 17.97 -2.41
N THR A 533 -6.74 18.22 -3.69
CA THR A 533 -7.79 19.13 -4.15
C THR A 533 -8.67 18.49 -5.22
N GLY A 534 -9.81 19.11 -5.54
CA GLY A 534 -10.69 18.70 -6.64
C GLY A 534 -11.47 17.42 -6.38
N ARG A 535 -11.74 17.07 -5.12
CA ARG A 535 -12.49 15.87 -4.76
C ARG A 535 -13.98 16.11 -4.69
N GLU A 536 -14.75 15.12 -5.07
CA GLU A 536 -16.21 15.13 -4.96
C GLU A 536 -16.71 13.94 -4.13
N ALA A 537 -17.75 14.14 -3.35
CA ALA A 537 -18.47 13.07 -2.65
C ALA A 537 -19.87 12.91 -3.23
N ARG A 538 -20.40 11.70 -3.16
CA ARG A 538 -21.80 11.41 -3.49
C ARG A 538 -22.68 11.60 -2.25
N LEU A 539 -23.73 12.38 -2.37
CA LEU A 539 -24.76 12.53 -1.35
C LEU A 539 -26.14 12.28 -1.98
N GLY A 540 -26.67 11.07 -1.77
CA GLY A 540 -27.85 10.61 -2.48
C GLY A 540 -27.59 10.57 -3.98
N GLU A 541 -28.34 11.34 -4.77
CA GLU A 541 -28.17 11.45 -6.22
C GLU A 541 -27.28 12.63 -6.66
N LYS A 542 -26.73 13.39 -5.72
CA LYS A 542 -25.98 14.63 -6.01
C LYS A 542 -24.50 14.45 -5.72
N ASN A 543 -23.68 15.05 -6.57
CA ASN A 543 -22.26 15.23 -6.31
C ASN A 543 -22.03 16.56 -5.57
N VAL A 544 -21.20 16.51 -4.55
CA VAL A 544 -20.85 17.67 -3.72
C VAL A 544 -19.33 17.79 -3.65
N LYS A 545 -18.82 18.97 -3.93
CA LYS A 545 -17.38 19.26 -3.78
C LYS A 545 -16.97 19.13 -2.32
N MET A 546 -15.86 18.43 -2.11
CA MET A 546 -15.22 18.30 -0.81
C MET A 546 -14.20 19.41 -0.60
N ASP A 547 -13.97 19.76 0.65
CA ASP A 547 -12.87 20.67 1.00
C ASP A 547 -11.52 20.02 0.71
N ASN A 548 -10.53 20.86 0.47
CA ASN A 548 -9.16 20.41 0.26
C ASN A 548 -8.61 19.72 1.53
N ILE A 549 -7.82 18.67 1.34
CA ILE A 549 -7.00 18.14 2.42
C ILE A 549 -5.75 18.99 2.50
N ASN A 550 -5.44 19.49 3.68
CA ASN A 550 -4.20 20.17 4.02
C ASN A 550 -3.65 19.52 5.29
N GLU A 551 -2.55 18.83 5.18
CA GLU A 551 -1.92 18.17 6.33
C GLU A 551 -0.48 18.64 6.45
N LEU A 552 -0.10 19.08 7.64
CA LEU A 552 1.27 19.41 7.99
C LEU A 552 1.69 18.56 9.19
N ASN A 553 2.73 17.78 9.01
CA ASN A 553 3.27 16.92 10.04
C ASN A 553 4.71 17.35 10.38
N LEU A 554 5.04 17.34 11.65
CA LEU A 554 6.37 17.66 12.17
C LEU A 554 6.89 16.45 12.94
N THR A 555 8.13 16.06 12.68
CA THR A 555 8.80 15.00 13.43
C THR A 555 10.16 15.49 13.88
N GLY A 556 10.47 15.32 15.16
CA GLY A 556 11.79 15.51 15.72
C GLY A 556 12.30 14.21 16.32
N ALA A 557 13.54 13.84 16.07
CA ALA A 557 14.16 12.66 16.65
C ALA A 557 15.57 12.98 17.15
N TYR A 558 15.89 12.48 18.33
CA TYR A 558 17.19 12.66 18.97
C TYR A 558 17.72 11.32 19.48
N ASN A 559 18.86 10.91 18.98
CA ASN A 559 19.58 9.74 19.43
C ASN A 559 20.50 10.10 20.59
N ILE A 560 20.15 9.65 21.80
CA ILE A 560 20.98 9.87 23.00
C ILE A 560 22.31 9.14 22.85
N ASN A 561 22.25 7.93 22.33
CA ASN A 561 23.40 7.09 21.99
C ASN A 561 22.94 6.04 20.95
N ASP A 562 23.83 5.17 20.56
CA ASP A 562 23.55 4.13 19.58
C ASP A 562 22.41 3.17 19.96
N THR A 563 21.93 3.16 21.19
CA THR A 563 20.92 2.24 21.69
C THR A 563 19.61 2.92 21.99
N PHE A 564 19.64 4.16 22.46
CA PHE A 564 18.47 4.89 22.91
C PHE A 564 18.24 6.15 22.08
N GLY A 565 17.03 6.29 21.56
CA GLY A 565 16.56 7.49 20.89
C GLY A 565 15.20 7.93 21.44
N LEU A 566 14.92 9.21 21.27
CA LEU A 566 13.64 9.85 21.58
C LEU A 566 13.06 10.44 20.30
N TYR A 567 11.74 10.46 20.21
CA TYR A 567 11.08 11.15 19.12
C TYR A 567 9.84 11.91 19.58
N LEU A 568 9.53 12.96 18.87
CA LEU A 568 8.30 13.73 19.00
C LEU A 568 7.65 13.84 17.61
N LYS A 569 6.37 13.51 17.52
CA LYS A 569 5.58 13.69 16.30
C LYS A 569 4.37 14.57 16.58
N LEU A 570 4.18 15.59 15.77
CA LEU A 570 3.00 16.43 15.74
C LEU A 570 2.33 16.22 14.38
N ASN A 571 1.15 15.63 14.38
CA ASN A 571 0.41 15.34 13.17
C ASN A 571 -0.72 16.35 13.00
N ASN A 572 -0.97 16.73 11.75
CA ASN A 572 -2.07 17.60 11.37
C ASN A 572 -2.06 18.93 12.16
N VAL A 573 -0.98 19.68 12.01
CA VAL A 573 -0.73 20.94 12.74
C VAL A 573 -1.55 22.12 12.15
N LEU A 574 -2.08 21.96 10.91
CA LEU A 574 -2.94 22.93 10.22
C LEU A 574 -4.42 22.69 10.48
#